data_8ae000c4e3032b09ce16d90dffdb8034
#
_entry.id   8ae000c4e3032b09ce16d90dffdb8034
#
_cell.length_a   1.000
_cell.length_b   1.000
_cell.length_c   1.000
_cell.angle_alpha   90.00
_cell.angle_beta   90.00
_cell.angle_gamma   90.00
#
_symmetry.space_group_name_H-M   'P 1'
#
loop_
_entity.id
_entity.type
_entity.pdbx_description
1 polymer ?
#
loop_
_entity_poly.entity_id
_entity_poly.type
_entity_poly.pdbx_seq_one_letter_code
_entity_poly.pdbx_strand_id
1 'polypeptide(L)'
;MPEEMNDYSGPFNPNLTFDCFSKEFLLKLMKTWQYAWLHMSGAWYEAVQSRWGADAANACEFEAWVKVGERVNPRFAKIANIELKTVLDSLKATQLPLDNTTDDLFRAQAQIINPNHVIWTIPRCKTLEVFEKSSPERIKPMCEVLEPAVIEKYLINPRIKLKALKLPPRKSKDEIACQWEITLEE
;
A
#
# COMPACT_ATOMS: atom_id res chain seq x y z
N MET A 1 -34.52 -12.07 -5.49
CA MET A 1 -33.12 -12.37 -5.20
C MET A 1 -33.07 -12.81 -3.75
N PRO A 2 -32.24 -13.79 -3.34
CA PRO A 2 -32.11 -14.09 -1.93
C PRO A 2 -31.68 -12.82 -1.18
N GLU A 3 -32.16 -12.67 0.05
CA GLU A 3 -31.84 -11.55 0.91
C GLU A 3 -30.35 -11.58 1.24
N GLU A 4 -29.64 -10.50 0.96
CA GLU A 4 -28.19 -10.40 1.22
C GLU A 4 -27.93 -10.34 2.73
N MET A 5 -26.96 -11.12 3.20
CA MET A 5 -26.58 -11.14 4.62
C MET A 5 -25.73 -9.93 5.00
N ASN A 6 -26.14 -9.21 6.03
CA ASN A 6 -25.41 -8.07 6.60
C ASN A 6 -24.45 -8.47 7.73
N ASP A 7 -24.52 -9.72 8.19
CA ASP A 7 -23.64 -10.36 9.19
C ASP A 7 -23.67 -11.89 8.98
N TYR A 8 -22.95 -12.62 9.82
CA TYR A 8 -22.97 -14.08 9.83
C TYR A 8 -23.23 -14.63 11.24
N SER A 9 -24.23 -14.06 11.91
CA SER A 9 -24.69 -14.52 13.23
C SER A 9 -25.61 -15.76 13.18
N GLY A 10 -26.08 -16.12 11.97
CA GLY A 10 -26.93 -17.28 11.73
C GLY A 10 -26.20 -18.63 11.86
N PRO A 11 -26.89 -19.74 11.55
CA PRO A 11 -26.30 -21.07 11.62
C PRO A 11 -25.15 -21.25 10.61
N PHE A 12 -24.22 -22.15 10.92
CA PHE A 12 -23.13 -22.50 10.01
C PHE A 12 -23.69 -22.98 8.65
N ASN A 13 -23.21 -22.36 7.58
CA ASN A 13 -23.52 -22.74 6.21
C ASN A 13 -22.30 -23.38 5.54
N PRO A 14 -22.29 -24.70 5.27
CA PRO A 14 -21.17 -25.38 4.65
C PRO A 14 -20.93 -24.97 3.18
N ASN A 15 -21.92 -24.34 2.54
CA ASN A 15 -21.86 -23.87 1.15
C ASN A 15 -21.78 -22.33 1.06
N LEU A 16 -21.24 -21.68 2.10
CA LEU A 16 -21.11 -20.23 2.11
C LEU A 16 -20.21 -19.74 0.97
N THR A 17 -20.69 -18.74 0.26
CA THR A 17 -19.94 -18.00 -0.77
C THR A 17 -20.05 -16.51 -0.53
N PHE A 18 -19.10 -15.71 -1.05
CA PHE A 18 -19.08 -14.27 -0.78
C PHE A 18 -20.21 -13.49 -1.42
N ASP A 19 -20.84 -14.00 -2.47
CA ASP A 19 -22.02 -13.44 -3.13
C ASP A 19 -23.30 -13.49 -2.27
N CYS A 20 -23.29 -14.25 -1.16
CA CYS A 20 -24.34 -14.25 -0.16
C CYS A 20 -24.34 -12.99 0.72
N PHE A 21 -23.26 -12.20 0.75
CA PHE A 21 -23.11 -11.06 1.62
C PHE A 21 -23.47 -9.74 0.94
N SER A 22 -23.99 -8.81 1.73
CA SER A 22 -24.21 -7.44 1.28
C SER A 22 -22.88 -6.74 0.97
N LYS A 23 -22.95 -5.76 0.07
CA LYS A 23 -21.78 -4.90 -0.23
C LYS A 23 -21.19 -4.25 1.04
N GLU A 24 -22.06 -3.85 1.98
CA GLU A 24 -21.60 -3.24 3.24
C GLU A 24 -20.78 -4.23 4.07
N PHE A 25 -21.24 -5.48 4.18
CA PHE A 25 -20.51 -6.52 4.91
C PHE A 25 -19.18 -6.87 4.22
N LEU A 26 -19.18 -6.98 2.89
CA LEU A 26 -17.95 -7.21 2.12
C LEU A 26 -16.92 -6.10 2.32
N LEU A 27 -17.33 -4.83 2.40
CA LEU A 27 -16.42 -3.72 2.72
C LEU A 27 -15.82 -3.84 4.14
N LYS A 28 -16.59 -4.30 5.12
CA LYS A 28 -16.09 -4.60 6.48
C LYS A 28 -15.08 -5.76 6.45
N LEU A 29 -15.35 -6.81 5.68
CA LEU A 29 -14.42 -7.93 5.49
C LEU A 29 -13.12 -7.46 4.81
N MET A 30 -13.20 -6.64 3.75
CA MET A 30 -12.01 -6.09 3.08
C MET A 30 -11.12 -5.30 4.04
N LYS A 31 -11.70 -4.47 4.92
CA LYS A 31 -10.93 -3.75 5.96
C LYS A 31 -10.26 -4.70 6.95
N THR A 32 -10.96 -5.77 7.34
CA THR A 32 -10.39 -6.79 8.24
C THR A 32 -9.24 -7.55 7.57
N TRP A 33 -9.35 -7.83 6.27
CA TRP A 33 -8.29 -8.48 5.49
C TRP A 33 -7.08 -7.56 5.29
N GLN A 34 -7.31 -6.25 5.10
CA GLN A 34 -6.22 -5.27 5.10
C GLN A 34 -5.45 -5.30 6.43
N TYR A 35 -6.17 -5.26 7.55
CA TYR A 35 -5.57 -5.37 8.88
C TYR A 35 -4.76 -6.68 9.03
N ALA A 36 -5.34 -7.82 8.61
CA ALA A 36 -4.66 -9.12 8.68
C ALA A 36 -3.39 -9.15 7.81
N TRP A 37 -3.43 -8.56 6.62
CA TRP A 37 -2.29 -8.45 5.71
C TRP A 37 -1.15 -7.64 6.32
N LEU A 38 -1.44 -6.45 6.83
CA LEU A 38 -0.45 -5.59 7.48
C LEU A 38 0.12 -6.22 8.75
N HIS A 39 -0.72 -6.89 9.52
CA HIS A 39 -0.31 -7.60 10.73
C HIS A 39 0.61 -8.79 10.43
N MET A 40 0.31 -9.53 9.36
CA MET A 40 1.16 -10.62 8.88
C MET A 40 2.56 -10.10 8.51
N SER A 41 2.64 -8.99 7.76
CA SER A 41 3.91 -8.38 7.37
C SER A 41 4.74 -7.98 8.60
N GLY A 42 4.13 -7.31 9.59
CA GLY A 42 4.81 -6.91 10.82
C GLY A 42 5.28 -8.10 11.66
N ALA A 43 4.39 -9.08 11.91
CA ALA A 43 4.72 -10.28 12.69
C ALA A 43 5.82 -11.11 12.02
N TRP A 44 5.82 -11.18 10.69
CA TRP A 44 6.86 -11.86 9.93
C TRP A 44 8.21 -11.14 10.06
N TYR A 45 8.21 -9.80 9.93
CA TYR A 45 9.40 -8.99 10.16
C TYR A 45 10.00 -9.24 11.55
N GLU A 46 9.18 -9.16 12.60
CA GLU A 46 9.60 -9.41 13.99
C GLU A 46 10.14 -10.83 14.16
N ALA A 47 9.54 -11.83 13.53
CA ALA A 47 9.99 -13.21 13.58
C ALA A 47 11.36 -13.42 12.92
N VAL A 48 11.65 -12.73 11.81
CA VAL A 48 12.97 -12.75 11.17
C VAL A 48 13.98 -11.98 12.01
N GLN A 49 13.62 -10.78 12.47
CA GLN A 49 14.48 -9.93 13.29
C GLN A 49 14.93 -10.63 14.58
N SER A 50 14.01 -11.33 15.27
CA SER A 50 14.32 -12.02 16.51
C SER A 50 15.31 -13.19 16.34
N ARG A 51 15.39 -13.78 15.14
CA ARG A 51 16.24 -14.94 14.84
C ARG A 51 17.58 -14.56 14.20
N TRP A 52 17.57 -13.57 13.34
CA TRP A 52 18.70 -13.26 12.44
C TRP A 52 19.10 -11.79 12.43
N GLY A 53 18.46 -10.96 13.25
CA GLY A 53 18.77 -9.54 13.38
C GLY A 53 18.07 -8.64 12.38
N ALA A 54 18.20 -7.32 12.58
CA ALA A 54 17.49 -6.29 11.82
C ALA A 54 17.88 -6.27 10.33
N ASP A 55 19.16 -6.48 10.01
CA ASP A 55 19.64 -6.44 8.61
C ASP A 55 19.00 -7.56 7.78
N ALA A 56 18.90 -8.77 8.34
CA ALA A 56 18.21 -9.88 7.68
C ALA A 56 16.72 -9.61 7.53
N ALA A 57 16.07 -9.04 8.55
CA ALA A 57 14.66 -8.68 8.49
C ALA A 57 14.39 -7.62 7.42
N ASN A 58 15.19 -6.56 7.34
CA ASN A 58 15.08 -5.52 6.32
C ASN A 58 15.29 -6.07 4.91
N ALA A 59 16.29 -6.94 4.70
CA ALA A 59 16.54 -7.56 3.41
C ALA A 59 15.39 -8.46 2.95
N CYS A 60 14.86 -9.28 3.85
CA CYS A 60 13.73 -10.15 3.57
C CYS A 60 12.44 -9.34 3.30
N GLU A 61 12.18 -8.31 4.09
CA GLU A 61 11.03 -7.41 3.90
C GLU A 61 11.08 -6.71 2.53
N PHE A 62 12.25 -6.18 2.17
CA PHE A 62 12.50 -5.58 0.85
C PHE A 62 12.19 -6.57 -0.28
N GLU A 63 12.76 -7.76 -0.23
CA GLU A 63 12.57 -8.77 -1.27
C GLU A 63 11.10 -9.20 -1.39
N ALA A 64 10.41 -9.38 -0.26
CA ALA A 64 9.01 -9.78 -0.21
C ALA A 64 8.10 -8.72 -0.85
N TRP A 65 8.21 -7.45 -0.43
CA TRP A 65 7.37 -6.37 -0.93
C TRP A 65 7.60 -6.05 -2.41
N VAL A 66 8.86 -6.04 -2.85
CA VAL A 66 9.20 -5.87 -4.29
C VAL A 66 8.55 -6.98 -5.13
N LYS A 67 8.67 -8.25 -4.69
CA LYS A 67 8.04 -9.39 -5.40
C LYS A 67 6.51 -9.31 -5.40
N VAL A 68 5.90 -8.86 -4.31
CA VAL A 68 4.45 -8.63 -4.25
C VAL A 68 4.05 -7.56 -5.26
N GLY A 69 4.73 -6.41 -5.27
CA GLY A 69 4.48 -5.33 -6.23
C GLY A 69 4.54 -5.81 -7.67
N GLU A 70 5.60 -6.52 -8.04
CA GLU A 70 5.80 -7.04 -9.40
C GLU A 70 4.71 -8.03 -9.84
N ARG A 71 4.23 -8.89 -8.93
CA ARG A 71 3.32 -9.99 -9.29
C ARG A 71 1.85 -9.64 -9.15
N VAL A 72 1.51 -8.79 -8.20
CA VAL A 72 0.12 -8.55 -7.82
C VAL A 72 -0.44 -7.29 -8.47
N ASN A 73 0.34 -6.20 -8.53
CA ASN A 73 -0.17 -4.94 -9.05
C ASN A 73 -0.63 -4.98 -10.52
N PRO A 74 0.04 -5.69 -11.45
CA PRO A 74 -0.48 -5.84 -12.81
C PRO A 74 -1.86 -6.51 -12.89
N ARG A 75 -2.21 -7.33 -11.88
CA ARG A 75 -3.54 -7.96 -11.81
C ARG A 75 -4.64 -6.95 -11.48
N PHE A 76 -4.35 -5.96 -10.62
CA PHE A 76 -5.30 -4.88 -10.35
C PHE A 76 -5.59 -4.06 -11.60
N ALA A 77 -4.56 -3.64 -12.34
CA ALA A 77 -4.75 -2.95 -13.61
C ALA A 77 -5.59 -3.77 -14.60
N LYS A 78 -5.32 -5.08 -14.69
CA LYS A 78 -6.05 -6.00 -15.57
C LYS A 78 -7.54 -6.12 -15.21
N ILE A 79 -7.88 -6.37 -13.94
CA ILE A 79 -9.29 -6.54 -13.53
C ILE A 79 -10.09 -5.23 -13.65
N ALA A 80 -9.42 -4.08 -13.56
CA ALA A 80 -10.01 -2.77 -13.69
C ALA A 80 -10.01 -2.24 -15.14
N ASN A 81 -9.51 -2.99 -16.12
CA ASN A 81 -9.37 -2.60 -17.53
C ASN A 81 -8.61 -1.27 -17.70
N ILE A 82 -7.54 -1.07 -16.91
CA ILE A 82 -6.69 0.12 -16.98
C ILE A 82 -5.57 -0.12 -17.99
N GLU A 83 -5.53 0.69 -19.05
CA GLU A 83 -4.38 0.76 -19.95
C GLU A 83 -3.33 1.72 -19.35
N LEU A 84 -2.12 1.23 -19.10
CA LEU A 84 -1.06 1.95 -18.38
C LEU A 84 -0.26 2.86 -19.32
N LYS A 85 -0.88 3.89 -19.90
CA LYS A 85 -0.27 4.81 -20.88
C LYS A 85 0.38 6.02 -20.23
N THR A 86 -0.18 6.49 -19.13
CA THR A 86 0.23 7.72 -18.43
C THR A 86 0.56 7.46 -16.96
N VAL A 87 1.15 8.45 -16.29
CA VAL A 87 1.30 8.43 -14.82
C VAL A 87 -0.05 8.30 -14.13
N LEU A 88 -1.07 9.03 -14.61
CA LEU A 88 -2.40 8.96 -14.01
C LEU A 88 -3.02 7.56 -14.11
N ASP A 89 -2.81 6.84 -15.22
CA ASP A 89 -3.31 5.47 -15.35
C ASP A 89 -2.64 4.54 -14.35
N SER A 90 -1.33 4.69 -14.15
CA SER A 90 -0.60 3.94 -13.14
C SER A 90 -1.09 4.27 -11.73
N LEU A 91 -1.30 5.55 -11.42
CA LEU A 91 -1.84 5.97 -10.11
C LEU A 91 -3.27 5.45 -9.87
N LYS A 92 -4.11 5.34 -10.90
CA LYS A 92 -5.42 4.67 -10.78
C LYS A 92 -5.27 3.20 -10.35
N ALA A 93 -4.31 2.48 -10.94
CA ALA A 93 -4.06 1.09 -10.56
C ALA A 93 -3.55 0.97 -9.12
N THR A 94 -2.71 1.92 -8.66
CA THR A 94 -2.20 1.93 -7.26
C THR A 94 -3.26 2.27 -6.22
N GLN A 95 -4.44 2.75 -6.60
CA GLN A 95 -5.54 2.98 -5.67
C GLN A 95 -6.31 1.69 -5.30
N LEU A 96 -6.10 0.58 -6.03
CA LEU A 96 -6.88 -0.64 -5.87
C LEU A 96 -6.37 -1.62 -4.81
N PRO A 97 -5.05 -1.74 -4.54
CA PRO A 97 -4.55 -2.53 -3.42
C PRO A 97 -5.14 -2.09 -2.09
N LEU A 98 -5.37 -3.05 -1.19
CA LEU A 98 -6.00 -2.79 0.13
C LEU A 98 -5.21 -1.83 1.01
N ASP A 99 -3.89 -1.81 0.89
CA ASP A 99 -2.99 -0.89 1.59
C ASP A 99 -3.16 0.56 1.14
N ASN A 100 -3.71 0.79 -0.06
CA ASN A 100 -3.93 2.11 -0.63
C ASN A 100 -5.41 2.55 -0.69
N THR A 101 -6.37 1.63 -0.45
CA THR A 101 -7.81 1.89 -0.62
C THR A 101 -8.50 2.45 0.61
N THR A 102 -7.86 2.45 1.77
CA THR A 102 -8.48 2.91 3.01
C THR A 102 -7.72 4.06 3.60
N ASP A 103 -8.44 5.04 4.14
CA ASP A 103 -7.87 6.21 4.81
C ASP A 103 -7.12 5.86 6.11
N ASP A 104 -7.13 4.59 6.53
CA ASP A 104 -6.62 4.16 7.82
C ASP A 104 -5.09 4.07 7.87
N LEU A 105 -4.43 3.81 6.73
CA LEU A 105 -2.96 3.69 6.67
C LEU A 105 -2.29 5.01 6.27
N PHE A 106 -2.68 5.53 5.12
CA PHE A 106 -2.29 6.86 4.66
C PHE A 106 -3.29 7.37 3.62
N ARG A 107 -3.33 8.68 3.45
CA ARG A 107 -4.14 9.33 2.41
C ARG A 107 -3.25 10.17 1.52
N ALA A 108 -3.12 9.74 0.27
CA ALA A 108 -2.35 10.48 -0.70
C ALA A 108 -3.15 11.66 -1.28
N GLN A 109 -2.44 12.74 -1.55
CA GLN A 109 -2.93 13.91 -2.29
C GLN A 109 -2.13 14.02 -3.58
N ALA A 110 -2.81 14.08 -4.71
CA ALA A 110 -2.19 14.22 -6.02
C ALA A 110 -2.40 15.64 -6.55
N GLN A 111 -1.31 16.38 -6.74
CA GLN A 111 -1.30 17.59 -7.54
C GLN A 111 -0.96 17.22 -8.98
N ILE A 112 -1.95 17.23 -9.84
CA ILE A 112 -1.80 16.87 -11.26
C ILE A 112 -1.29 18.09 -12.03
N ILE A 113 -0.05 18.02 -12.51
CA ILE A 113 0.53 19.03 -13.39
C ILE A 113 0.05 18.77 -14.84
N ASN A 114 0.16 17.53 -15.28
CA ASN A 114 -0.42 17.00 -16.52
C ASN A 114 -0.55 15.46 -16.38
N PRO A 115 -1.14 14.73 -17.36
CA PRO A 115 -1.32 13.29 -17.27
C PRO A 115 -0.04 12.46 -17.02
N ASN A 116 1.12 13.02 -17.37
CA ASN A 116 2.44 12.38 -17.25
C ASN A 116 3.34 13.01 -16.19
N HIS A 117 2.82 13.94 -15.38
CA HIS A 117 3.56 14.60 -14.32
C HIS A 117 2.65 14.89 -13.12
N VAL A 118 2.95 14.26 -11.99
CA VAL A 118 2.17 14.37 -10.77
C VAL A 118 3.10 14.57 -9.56
N ILE A 119 2.74 15.48 -8.66
CA ILE A 119 3.32 15.57 -7.32
C ILE A 119 2.39 14.81 -6.37
N TRP A 120 2.92 13.72 -5.80
CA TRP A 120 2.18 12.85 -4.90
C TRP A 120 2.64 13.06 -3.46
N THR A 121 1.76 13.56 -2.62
CA THR A 121 2.04 13.91 -1.23
C THR A 121 1.29 12.99 -0.30
N ILE A 122 1.99 12.47 0.70
CA ILE A 122 1.42 11.75 1.83
C ILE A 122 1.48 12.69 3.04
N PRO A 123 0.38 13.37 3.38
CA PRO A 123 0.37 14.28 4.52
C PRO A 123 0.57 13.55 5.85
N ARG A 124 -0.02 12.35 5.95
CA ARG A 124 0.00 11.53 7.15
C ARG A 124 0.21 10.06 6.78
N CYS A 125 1.13 9.40 7.48
CA CYS A 125 1.41 7.97 7.33
C CYS A 125 1.41 7.31 8.71
N LYS A 126 0.51 6.36 8.91
CA LYS A 126 0.37 5.66 10.21
C LYS A 126 1.58 4.77 10.51
N THR A 127 2.17 4.15 9.48
CA THR A 127 3.41 3.38 9.64
C THR A 127 4.54 4.24 10.17
N LEU A 128 4.73 5.44 9.59
CA LEU A 128 5.72 6.40 10.09
C LEU A 128 5.44 6.80 11.53
N GLU A 129 4.17 7.10 11.88
CA GLU A 129 3.80 7.46 13.26
C GLU A 129 4.10 6.34 14.26
N VAL A 130 3.95 5.08 13.87
CA VAL A 130 4.32 3.92 14.70
C VAL A 130 5.83 3.85 14.84
N PHE A 131 6.59 3.99 13.76
CA PHE A 131 8.05 3.92 13.80
C PHE A 131 8.65 5.07 14.60
N GLU A 132 8.18 6.31 14.41
CA GLU A 132 8.62 7.47 15.23
C GLU A 132 8.45 7.23 16.74
N LYS A 133 7.50 6.38 17.12
CA LYS A 133 7.12 6.12 18.51
C LYS A 133 7.84 4.92 19.13
N SER A 134 8.04 3.85 18.37
CA SER A 134 8.46 2.54 18.88
C SER A 134 9.67 1.92 18.20
N SER A 135 10.04 2.35 16.99
CA SER A 135 11.10 1.70 16.19
C SER A 135 11.75 2.69 15.22
N PRO A 136 12.34 3.81 15.71
CA PRO A 136 12.87 4.87 14.86
C PRO A 136 13.99 4.40 13.92
N GLU A 137 14.69 3.33 14.27
CA GLU A 137 15.72 2.69 13.45
C GLU A 137 15.16 2.10 12.15
N ARG A 138 13.85 1.81 12.09
CA ARG A 138 13.17 1.30 10.90
C ARG A 138 12.81 2.38 9.87
N ILE A 139 12.83 3.67 10.26
CA ILE A 139 12.40 4.76 9.38
C ILE A 139 13.26 4.79 8.11
N LYS A 140 14.58 4.76 8.26
CA LYS A 140 15.49 4.82 7.12
C LYS A 140 15.37 3.60 6.19
N PRO A 141 15.47 2.35 6.67
CA PRO A 141 15.29 1.17 5.83
C PRO A 141 13.93 1.16 5.10
N MET A 142 12.87 1.56 5.76
CA MET A 142 11.52 1.60 5.18
C MET A 142 11.38 2.75 4.18
N CYS A 143 11.58 3.99 4.61
CA CYS A 143 11.17 5.17 3.84
C CYS A 143 12.18 5.58 2.75
N GLU A 144 13.49 5.30 2.95
CA GLU A 144 14.53 5.67 1.98
C GLU A 144 14.93 4.50 1.06
N VAL A 145 14.66 3.25 1.44
CA VAL A 145 15.11 2.07 0.69
C VAL A 145 13.93 1.25 0.16
N LEU A 146 13.04 0.80 1.03
CA LEU A 146 11.94 -0.07 0.66
C LEU A 146 10.86 0.67 -0.14
N GLU A 147 10.33 1.77 0.40
CA GLU A 147 9.20 2.50 -0.20
C GLU A 147 9.47 2.97 -1.64
N PRO A 148 10.62 3.57 -2.00
CA PRO A 148 10.89 3.93 -3.39
C PRO A 148 10.80 2.73 -4.32
N ALA A 149 11.43 1.61 -3.96
CA ALA A 149 11.43 0.40 -4.77
C ALA A 149 10.02 -0.20 -4.92
N VAL A 150 9.23 -0.19 -3.84
CA VAL A 150 7.85 -0.70 -3.86
C VAL A 150 6.96 0.21 -4.69
N ILE A 151 7.05 1.54 -4.54
CA ILE A 151 6.27 2.50 -5.33
C ILE A 151 6.55 2.33 -6.83
N GLU A 152 7.82 2.17 -7.22
CA GLU A 152 8.18 1.90 -8.63
C GLU A 152 7.47 0.65 -9.17
N LYS A 153 7.42 -0.44 -8.38
CA LYS A 153 6.70 -1.66 -8.77
C LYS A 153 5.19 -1.48 -8.81
N TYR A 154 4.66 -0.65 -7.93
CA TYR A 154 3.23 -0.32 -7.88
C TYR A 154 2.80 0.52 -9.09
N LEU A 155 3.65 1.38 -9.59
CA LEU A 155 3.39 2.18 -10.80
C LEU A 155 3.40 1.35 -12.09
N ILE A 156 3.95 0.13 -12.07
CA ILE A 156 3.90 -0.91 -13.12
C ILE A 156 4.64 -0.49 -14.40
N ASN A 157 4.45 0.73 -14.91
CA ASN A 157 5.05 1.20 -16.14
C ASN A 157 6.54 1.55 -15.95
N PRO A 158 7.48 0.82 -16.60
CA PRO A 158 8.93 1.00 -16.38
C PRO A 158 9.51 2.33 -16.86
N ARG A 159 8.76 3.09 -17.68
CA ARG A 159 9.16 4.43 -18.12
C ARG A 159 8.82 5.52 -17.10
N ILE A 160 8.05 5.17 -16.06
CA ILE A 160 7.77 6.13 -14.99
C ILE A 160 9.01 6.26 -14.10
N LYS A 161 9.36 7.52 -13.82
CA LYS A 161 10.41 7.89 -12.87
C LYS A 161 9.80 8.42 -11.60
N LEU A 162 10.38 7.97 -10.50
CA LEU A 162 10.03 8.39 -9.16
C LEU A 162 11.18 9.18 -8.56
N LYS A 163 10.89 10.39 -8.06
CA LYS A 163 11.86 11.21 -7.35
C LYS A 163 11.30 11.63 -6.01
N ALA A 164 12.02 11.32 -4.94
CA ALA A 164 11.70 11.81 -3.62
C ALA A 164 11.95 13.32 -3.53
N LEU A 165 10.91 14.10 -3.17
CA LEU A 165 11.02 15.52 -2.87
C LEU A 165 11.17 15.76 -1.37
N LYS A 166 10.53 14.91 -0.56
CA LYS A 166 10.65 14.91 0.89
C LYS A 166 10.49 13.49 1.43
N LEU A 167 11.38 13.12 2.34
CA LEU A 167 11.34 11.87 3.10
C LEU A 167 11.48 12.15 4.59
N PRO A 168 11.08 11.20 5.49
CA PRO A 168 11.40 11.28 6.90
C PRO A 168 12.93 11.34 7.14
N PRO A 169 13.39 11.86 8.31
CA PRO A 169 12.58 12.21 9.48
C PRO A 169 11.86 13.56 9.34
N ARG A 170 10.69 13.69 10.00
CA ARG A 170 9.96 14.95 10.16
C ARG A 170 10.48 15.73 11.34
N LYS A 171 10.46 17.07 11.26
CA LYS A 171 10.78 17.94 12.41
C LYS A 171 9.62 18.02 13.41
N SER A 172 8.39 17.85 12.93
CA SER A 172 7.18 17.83 13.75
C SER A 172 6.12 16.91 13.11
N LYS A 173 5.10 16.57 13.90
CA LYS A 173 3.96 15.76 13.41
C LYS A 173 3.06 16.51 12.41
N ASP A 174 3.18 17.82 12.36
CA ASP A 174 2.40 18.67 11.45
C ASP A 174 3.01 18.73 10.04
N GLU A 175 4.27 18.28 9.90
CA GLU A 175 4.88 18.14 8.59
C GLU A 175 4.34 16.93 7.83
N ILE A 176 4.26 17.06 6.50
CA ILE A 176 3.93 15.94 5.61
C ILE A 176 4.88 14.77 5.83
N ALA A 177 4.37 13.54 5.75
CA ALA A 177 5.16 12.33 5.96
C ALA A 177 6.19 12.15 4.83
N CYS A 178 5.75 12.20 3.57
CA CYS A 178 6.66 12.18 2.42
C CYS A 178 6.00 12.85 1.20
N GLN A 179 6.84 13.15 0.18
CA GLN A 179 6.38 13.71 -1.09
C GLN A 179 7.26 13.21 -2.23
N TRP A 180 6.62 12.93 -3.37
CA TRP A 180 7.22 12.33 -4.54
C TRP A 180 6.85 13.10 -5.79
N GLU A 181 7.79 13.25 -6.69
CA GLU A 181 7.57 13.67 -8.07
C GLU A 181 7.55 12.43 -8.95
N ILE A 182 6.48 12.27 -9.72
CA ILE A 182 6.25 11.11 -10.58
C ILE A 182 6.10 11.61 -12.02
N THR A 183 6.99 11.18 -12.90
CA THR A 183 7.04 11.61 -14.30
C THR A 183 7.15 10.43 -15.25
N LEU A 184 6.63 10.55 -16.46
CA LEU A 184 6.82 9.59 -17.54
C LEU A 184 7.92 10.10 -18.46
N GLU A 185 8.96 9.30 -18.69
CA GLU A 185 9.97 9.58 -19.71
C GLU A 185 9.37 9.42 -21.12
N GLU A 186 9.75 10.33 -22.03
CA GLU A 186 9.36 10.28 -23.45
C GLU A 186 9.96 9.08 -24.21
#